data_34532ce32c62827716240e2c32da0356
#
_entry.id   34532ce32c62827716240e2c32da0356
#
_cell.length_a   1.000
_cell.length_b   1.000
_cell.length_c   1.000
_cell.angle_alpha   90.00
_cell.angle_beta   90.00
_cell.angle_gamma   90.00
#
_symmetry.space_group_name_H-M   'P 1'
#
loop_
_entity.id
_entity.type
_entity.pdbx_description
1 polymer ?
#
loop_
_entity_poly.entity_id
_entity_poly.type
_entity_poly.pdbx_seq_one_letter_code
_entity_poly.pdbx_strand_id
1 'polypeptide(L)'
;MKILEANYDTRSNCISILTSMKLEEYKKIVYSSFEQGGNLDGQRDVIKRSSVASKIRKRMNEDFIAGAIFPHVVIGILVPSEEFISIQENSGIFMPSKYESESISVIDGMQRSNIYFANYEGNENREIRVEFWVSDQTVRLLYRMLVLNTGQVPWNTRRQVEVVVDQRIRIH
;
A
#
# COMPACT_ATOMS: atom_id res chain seq x y z
N MET A 1 14.33 -7.38 -4.67
CA MET A 1 13.20 -6.77 -5.42
C MET A 1 13.51 -6.74 -6.90
N LYS A 2 12.52 -7.04 -7.75
CA LYS A 2 12.59 -6.94 -9.22
C LYS A 2 11.48 -6.03 -9.71
N ILE A 3 11.80 -4.99 -10.47
CA ILE A 3 10.82 -4.14 -11.14
C ILE A 3 10.29 -4.91 -12.35
N LEU A 4 8.97 -5.07 -12.43
CA LEU A 4 8.28 -5.75 -13.52
C LEU A 4 7.78 -4.74 -14.55
N GLU A 5 7.26 -3.60 -14.09
CA GLU A 5 6.68 -2.54 -14.91
C GLU A 5 6.74 -1.21 -14.16
N ALA A 6 6.90 -0.11 -14.89
CA ALA A 6 6.82 1.23 -14.34
C ALA A 6 6.07 2.14 -15.32
N ASN A 7 5.04 2.84 -14.81
CA ASN A 7 4.18 3.73 -15.59
C ASN A 7 3.99 5.07 -14.88
N TYR A 8 3.88 6.13 -15.66
CA TYR A 8 3.50 7.44 -15.17
C TYR A 8 2.01 7.69 -15.38
N ASP A 9 1.29 7.88 -14.27
CA ASP A 9 -0.12 8.26 -14.29
C ASP A 9 -0.26 9.78 -14.40
N THR A 10 -0.53 10.27 -15.59
CA THR A 10 -0.71 11.70 -15.87
C THR A 10 -1.92 12.30 -15.15
N ARG A 11 -2.93 11.51 -14.82
CA ARG A 11 -4.15 11.99 -14.13
C ARG A 11 -3.90 12.34 -12.67
N SER A 12 -3.20 11.47 -11.95
CA SER A 12 -2.89 11.67 -10.54
C SER A 12 -1.50 12.25 -10.30
N ASN A 13 -0.68 12.36 -11.36
CA ASN A 13 0.71 12.77 -11.29
C ASN A 13 1.50 11.92 -10.27
N CYS A 14 1.38 10.61 -10.43
CA CYS A 14 2.06 9.59 -9.64
C CYS A 14 2.82 8.64 -10.56
N ILE A 15 3.83 7.97 -10.02
CA ILE A 15 4.52 6.89 -10.72
C ILE A 15 4.06 5.56 -10.11
N SER A 16 3.54 4.66 -10.95
CA SER A 16 3.22 3.29 -10.56
C SER A 16 4.39 2.38 -10.89
N ILE A 17 4.91 1.65 -9.91
CA ILE A 17 6.02 0.72 -10.07
C ILE A 17 5.58 -0.65 -9.54
N LEU A 18 5.26 -1.57 -10.45
CA LEU A 18 4.92 -2.95 -10.11
C LEU A 18 6.21 -3.76 -9.91
N THR A 19 6.28 -4.47 -8.80
CA THR A 19 7.46 -5.24 -8.42
C THR A 19 7.09 -6.66 -8.01
N SER A 20 8.08 -7.56 -8.08
CA SER A 20 8.12 -8.82 -7.35
C SER A 20 9.23 -8.75 -6.31
N MET A 21 8.94 -9.19 -5.10
CA MET A 21 9.91 -9.22 -4.01
C MET A 21 9.62 -10.35 -3.02
N LYS A 22 10.63 -10.71 -2.25
CA LYS A 22 10.48 -11.67 -1.16
C LYS A 22 9.65 -11.05 -0.02
N LEU A 23 8.91 -11.89 0.69
CA LEU A 23 8.15 -11.48 1.87
C LEU A 23 9.03 -10.84 2.94
N GLU A 24 10.28 -11.29 3.08
CA GLU A 24 11.28 -10.68 3.96
C GLU A 24 11.56 -9.22 3.59
N GLU A 25 11.76 -8.92 2.29
CA GLU A 25 11.98 -7.55 1.81
C GLU A 25 10.74 -6.68 2.06
N TYR A 26 9.56 -7.20 1.76
CA TYR A 26 8.29 -6.52 2.00
C TYR A 26 8.10 -6.16 3.48
N LYS A 27 8.34 -7.11 4.38
CA LYS A 27 8.23 -6.89 5.82
C LYS A 27 9.16 -5.77 6.29
N LYS A 28 10.41 -5.77 5.84
CA LYS A 28 11.39 -4.72 6.20
C LYS A 28 10.93 -3.32 5.78
N ILE A 29 10.24 -3.20 4.64
CA ILE A 29 9.78 -1.92 4.12
C ILE A 29 8.49 -1.46 4.81
N VAL A 30 7.53 -2.36 5.02
CA VAL A 30 6.13 -1.98 5.27
C VAL A 30 5.67 -2.23 6.71
N TYR A 31 6.36 -3.09 7.47
CA TYR A 31 5.84 -3.57 8.74
C TYR A 31 5.57 -2.45 9.77
N SER A 32 6.46 -1.47 9.86
CA SER A 32 6.28 -0.33 10.78
C SER A 32 5.03 0.50 10.41
N SER A 33 4.85 0.79 9.13
CA SER A 33 3.65 1.52 8.64
C SER A 33 2.38 0.70 8.81
N PHE A 34 2.45 -0.62 8.63
CA PHE A 34 1.33 -1.54 8.86
C PHE A 34 0.90 -1.53 10.33
N GLU A 35 1.82 -1.60 11.29
CA GLU A 35 1.51 -1.53 12.72
C GLU A 35 0.88 -0.21 13.14
N GLN A 36 1.20 0.88 12.46
CA GLN A 36 0.61 2.22 12.65
C GLN A 36 -0.73 2.40 11.91
N GLY A 37 -1.36 1.33 11.42
CA GLY A 37 -2.63 1.40 10.71
C GLY A 37 -2.51 1.85 9.25
N GLY A 38 -1.31 1.80 8.66
CA GLY A 38 -1.05 2.12 7.25
C GLY A 38 -0.65 3.54 6.95
N ASN A 39 -0.49 4.41 7.96
CA ASN A 39 -0.02 5.81 7.89
C ASN A 39 -0.89 6.77 7.05
N LEU A 40 -2.07 6.38 6.59
CA LEU A 40 -3.01 7.28 5.93
C LEU A 40 -4.28 7.44 6.78
N ASP A 41 -4.61 8.68 7.09
CA ASP A 41 -5.87 9.00 7.77
C ASP A 41 -7.06 8.52 6.94
N GLY A 42 -8.00 7.85 7.59
CA GLY A 42 -9.19 7.31 6.93
C GLY A 42 -9.02 5.93 6.29
N GLN A 43 -7.85 5.32 6.41
CA GLN A 43 -7.67 3.92 6.01
C GLN A 43 -8.54 2.99 6.85
N ARG A 44 -9.05 1.92 6.22
CA ARG A 44 -9.85 0.93 6.93
C ARG A 44 -8.99 0.21 7.95
N ASP A 45 -9.40 0.25 9.20
CA ASP A 45 -8.90 -0.68 10.20
C ASP A 45 -9.10 -2.12 9.73
N VAL A 46 -8.16 -2.97 10.07
CA VAL A 46 -8.37 -4.41 9.94
C VAL A 46 -9.66 -4.74 10.71
N ILE A 47 -10.75 -5.04 10.00
CA ILE A 47 -12.07 -5.27 10.60
C ILE A 47 -11.95 -6.52 11.49
N LYS A 48 -11.69 -6.29 12.77
CA LYS A 48 -11.40 -7.36 13.73
C LYS A 48 -12.66 -8.06 14.26
N ARG A 49 -13.87 -7.49 14.07
CA ARG A 49 -15.02 -7.82 14.91
C ARG A 49 -16.28 -8.35 14.21
N SER A 50 -16.35 -8.46 12.88
CA SER A 50 -17.52 -9.09 12.26
C SER A 50 -17.29 -10.59 12.02
N SER A 51 -18.32 -11.41 12.21
CA SER A 51 -18.26 -12.84 11.94
C SER A 51 -17.90 -13.14 10.48
N VAL A 52 -18.33 -12.30 9.55
CA VAL A 52 -18.01 -12.40 8.12
C VAL A 52 -16.54 -12.10 7.87
N ALA A 53 -15.99 -11.04 8.46
CA ALA A 53 -14.57 -10.69 8.30
C ALA A 53 -13.65 -11.77 8.90
N SER A 54 -14.06 -12.41 10.00
CA SER A 54 -13.33 -13.52 10.58
C SER A 54 -13.29 -14.74 9.66
N LYS A 55 -14.43 -15.07 9.04
CA LYS A 55 -14.50 -16.18 8.05
C LYS A 55 -13.66 -15.92 6.82
N ILE A 56 -13.69 -14.68 6.29
CA ILE A 56 -12.88 -14.30 5.14
C ILE A 56 -11.39 -14.41 5.47
N ARG A 57 -10.95 -13.89 6.62
CA ARG A 57 -9.54 -14.01 7.04
C ARG A 57 -9.10 -15.46 7.22
N LYS A 58 -9.93 -16.30 7.83
CA LYS A 58 -9.64 -17.72 7.97
C LYS A 58 -9.42 -18.37 6.60
N ARG A 59 -10.31 -18.10 5.63
CA ARG A 59 -10.20 -18.64 4.27
C ARG A 59 -8.95 -18.12 3.56
N MET A 60 -8.68 -16.83 3.63
CA MET A 60 -7.44 -16.26 3.07
C MET A 60 -6.20 -16.89 3.68
N ASN A 61 -6.21 -17.17 4.98
CA ASN A 61 -5.09 -17.81 5.65
C ASN A 61 -4.89 -19.25 5.14
N GLU A 62 -5.98 -20.02 5.02
CA GLU A 62 -5.97 -21.38 4.46
C GLU A 62 -5.46 -21.36 3.01
N ASP A 63 -5.95 -20.43 2.18
CA ASP A 63 -5.53 -20.27 0.79
C ASP A 63 -4.03 -19.91 0.71
N PHE A 64 -3.55 -19.02 1.57
CA PHE A 64 -2.12 -18.67 1.61
C PHE A 64 -1.25 -19.87 1.95
N ILE A 65 -1.61 -20.64 2.97
CA ILE A 65 -0.88 -21.86 3.38
C ILE A 65 -0.91 -22.90 2.25
N ALA A 66 -2.01 -23.00 1.53
CA ALA A 66 -2.16 -23.90 0.37
C ALA A 66 -1.39 -23.43 -0.89
N GLY A 67 -0.72 -22.29 -0.85
CA GLY A 67 0.10 -21.77 -1.95
C GLY A 67 -0.60 -20.82 -2.90
N ALA A 68 -1.78 -20.29 -2.55
CA ALA A 68 -2.49 -19.33 -3.39
C ALA A 68 -1.65 -18.07 -3.64
N ILE A 69 -1.77 -17.53 -4.85
CA ILE A 69 -1.19 -16.24 -5.24
C ILE A 69 -2.23 -15.16 -5.00
N PHE A 70 -1.92 -14.21 -4.13
CA PHE A 70 -2.79 -13.07 -3.89
C PHE A 70 -2.57 -11.95 -4.91
N PRO A 71 -3.60 -11.13 -5.18
CA PRO A 71 -3.43 -9.87 -5.89
C PRO A 71 -2.34 -9.02 -5.24
N HIS A 72 -1.68 -8.14 -6.03
CA HIS A 72 -0.64 -7.26 -5.49
C HIS A 72 -1.19 -6.35 -4.38
N VAL A 73 -0.36 -6.05 -3.41
CA VAL A 73 -0.61 -5.00 -2.41
C VAL A 73 -0.17 -3.66 -2.98
N VAL A 74 -0.80 -2.57 -2.57
CA VAL A 74 -0.52 -1.22 -3.07
C VAL A 74 0.04 -0.37 -1.94
N ILE A 75 1.25 0.13 -2.13
CA ILE A 75 2.00 0.91 -1.17
C ILE A 75 2.26 2.31 -1.74
N GLY A 76 1.87 3.33 -1.00
CA GLY A 76 2.21 4.71 -1.33
C GLY A 76 3.56 5.11 -0.74
N ILE A 77 4.38 5.80 -1.52
CA ILE A 77 5.64 6.36 -1.05
C ILE A 77 5.69 7.85 -1.40
N LEU A 78 5.88 8.67 -0.38
CA LEU A 78 6.07 10.10 -0.51
C LEU A 78 7.56 10.40 -0.63
N VAL A 79 7.96 11.09 -1.68
CA VAL A 79 9.35 11.44 -1.95
C VAL A 79 9.52 12.96 -2.16
N PRO A 80 10.73 13.52 -1.98
CA PRO A 80 11.01 14.90 -2.41
C PRO A 80 10.78 15.10 -3.91
N SER A 81 10.37 16.30 -4.33
CA SER A 81 10.06 16.62 -5.74
C SER A 81 11.22 16.35 -6.69
N GLU A 82 12.46 16.63 -6.27
CA GLU A 82 13.66 16.34 -7.10
C GLU A 82 13.85 14.84 -7.33
N GLU A 83 13.60 14.05 -6.30
CA GLU A 83 13.68 12.60 -6.39
C GLU A 83 12.53 12.01 -7.23
N PHE A 84 11.33 12.58 -7.12
CA PHE A 84 10.20 12.20 -7.97
C PHE A 84 10.54 12.35 -9.46
N ILE A 85 11.14 13.48 -9.85
CA ILE A 85 11.58 13.72 -11.23
C ILE A 85 12.63 12.68 -11.65
N SER A 86 13.61 12.41 -10.79
CA SER A 86 14.66 11.44 -11.08
C SER A 86 14.11 10.02 -11.27
N ILE A 87 13.13 9.59 -10.45
CA ILE A 87 12.47 8.29 -10.59
C ILE A 87 11.59 8.25 -11.85
N GLN A 88 10.94 9.36 -12.20
CA GLN A 88 10.15 9.47 -13.43
C GLN A 88 11.02 9.30 -14.69
N GLU A 89 12.22 9.85 -14.68
CA GLU A 89 13.19 9.71 -15.78
C GLU A 89 13.81 8.30 -15.83
N ASN A 90 14.09 7.72 -14.67
CA ASN A 90 14.69 6.39 -14.55
C ASN A 90 14.12 5.64 -13.34
N SER A 91 13.08 4.86 -13.56
CA SER A 91 12.48 4.03 -12.50
C SER A 91 13.43 2.97 -11.90
N GLY A 92 14.50 2.64 -12.59
CA GLY A 92 15.50 1.69 -12.11
C GLY A 92 16.26 2.14 -10.87
N ILE A 93 16.27 3.46 -10.56
CA ILE A 93 16.89 3.99 -9.33
C ILE A 93 15.99 3.85 -8.09
N PHE A 94 14.72 3.47 -8.27
CA PHE A 94 13.76 3.36 -7.17
C PHE A 94 14.16 2.24 -6.19
N MET A 95 14.32 2.62 -4.92
CA MET A 95 14.70 1.70 -3.84
C MET A 95 13.82 1.98 -2.61
N PRO A 96 12.72 1.23 -2.43
CA PRO A 96 11.75 1.51 -1.36
C PRO A 96 12.32 1.34 0.05
N SER A 97 13.35 0.53 0.23
CA SER A 97 13.99 0.28 1.53
C SER A 97 14.75 1.49 2.12
N LYS A 98 14.97 2.54 1.33
CA LYS A 98 15.67 3.75 1.81
C LYS A 98 14.74 4.76 2.49
N TYR A 99 13.42 4.60 2.37
CA TYR A 99 12.46 5.55 2.92
C TYR A 99 12.06 5.17 4.34
N GLU A 100 11.91 6.19 5.17
CA GLU A 100 11.43 6.04 6.54
C GLU A 100 9.93 5.70 6.56
N SER A 101 9.49 5.08 7.65
CA SER A 101 8.11 4.58 7.79
C SER A 101 7.04 5.67 7.61
N GLU A 102 7.34 6.91 7.97
CA GLU A 102 6.46 8.08 7.83
C GLU A 102 6.16 8.44 6.37
N SER A 103 7.06 8.09 5.47
CA SER A 103 6.91 8.28 4.02
C SER A 103 6.19 7.13 3.33
N ILE A 104 5.92 6.03 4.05
CA ILE A 104 5.36 4.80 3.51
C ILE A 104 3.93 4.62 4.02
N SER A 105 3.00 4.33 3.12
CA SER A 105 1.59 4.13 3.44
C SER A 105 1.04 2.88 2.75
N VAL A 106 0.26 2.08 3.46
CA VAL A 106 -0.46 0.96 2.85
C VAL A 106 -1.76 1.48 2.24
N ILE A 107 -1.81 1.64 0.92
CA ILE A 107 -2.99 2.17 0.21
C ILE A 107 -4.08 1.10 0.08
N ASP A 108 -3.70 -0.08 -0.39
CA ASP A 108 -4.58 -1.26 -0.46
C ASP A 108 -3.80 -2.52 -0.09
N GLY A 109 -4.48 -3.45 0.58
CA GLY A 109 -3.90 -4.73 0.94
C GLY A 109 -3.60 -4.91 2.43
N MET A 110 -4.19 -4.12 3.34
CA MET A 110 -4.03 -4.31 4.79
C MET A 110 -4.38 -5.73 5.24
N GLN A 111 -5.46 -6.33 4.69
CA GLN A 111 -5.86 -7.70 5.03
C GLN A 111 -4.85 -8.72 4.49
N ARG A 112 -4.33 -8.51 3.27
CA ARG A 112 -3.29 -9.37 2.67
C ARG A 112 -1.99 -9.27 3.47
N SER A 113 -1.59 -8.05 3.85
CA SER A 113 -0.42 -7.82 4.71
C SER A 113 -0.54 -8.51 6.06
N ASN A 114 -1.75 -8.47 6.65
CA ASN A 114 -2.01 -9.19 7.91
C ASN A 114 -1.80 -10.71 7.76
N ILE A 115 -2.26 -11.31 6.65
CA ILE A 115 -2.03 -12.73 6.36
C ILE A 115 -0.55 -13.02 6.15
N TYR A 116 0.16 -12.17 5.39
CA TYR A 116 1.58 -12.31 5.13
C TYR A 116 2.41 -12.29 6.43
N PHE A 117 2.12 -11.35 7.32
CA PHE A 117 2.87 -11.21 8.57
C PHE A 117 2.50 -12.26 9.61
N ALA A 118 1.24 -12.72 9.64
CA ALA A 118 0.79 -13.82 10.49
C ALA A 118 1.42 -15.16 10.11
N ASN A 119 1.81 -15.34 8.84
CA ASN A 119 2.43 -16.56 8.32
C ASN A 119 3.88 -16.33 7.87
N TYR A 120 4.57 -15.38 8.47
CA TYR A 120 5.90 -14.98 8.05
C TYR A 120 6.93 -16.10 8.22
N GLU A 121 6.92 -16.76 9.39
CA GLU A 121 7.85 -17.83 9.74
C GLU A 121 7.79 -18.98 8.73
N GLY A 122 8.93 -19.26 8.08
CA GLY A 122 9.03 -20.29 7.04
C GLY A 122 8.57 -19.85 5.64
N ASN A 123 8.09 -18.61 5.47
CA ASN A 123 7.66 -18.04 4.20
C ASN A 123 8.49 -16.81 3.77
N GLU A 124 9.62 -16.53 4.41
CA GLU A 124 10.46 -15.34 4.21
C GLU A 124 10.87 -15.18 2.74
N ASN A 125 11.16 -16.29 2.08
CA ASN A 125 11.60 -16.33 0.68
C ASN A 125 10.45 -16.38 -0.33
N ARG A 126 9.20 -16.43 0.12
CA ARG A 126 8.05 -16.47 -0.77
C ARG A 126 7.92 -15.16 -1.53
N GLU A 127 7.83 -15.23 -2.85
CA GLU A 127 7.65 -14.06 -3.69
C GLU A 127 6.21 -13.57 -3.66
N ILE A 128 6.06 -12.26 -3.50
CA ILE A 128 4.79 -11.54 -3.57
C ILE A 128 4.91 -10.37 -4.55
N ARG A 129 3.77 -9.95 -5.08
CA ARG A 129 3.69 -8.77 -5.95
C ARG A 129 3.30 -7.54 -5.14
N VAL A 130 4.03 -6.46 -5.35
CA VAL A 130 3.83 -5.18 -4.68
C VAL A 130 3.85 -4.07 -5.72
N GLU A 131 2.83 -3.24 -5.74
CA GLU A 131 2.78 -2.03 -6.56
C GLU A 131 3.05 -0.81 -5.69
N PHE A 132 4.09 -0.07 -6.02
CA PHE A 132 4.40 1.19 -5.36
C PHE A 132 3.82 2.36 -6.15
N TRP A 133 3.09 3.22 -5.46
CA TRP A 133 2.66 4.52 -5.98
C TRP A 133 3.54 5.59 -5.37
N VAL A 134 4.40 6.17 -6.19
CA VAL A 134 5.36 7.20 -5.79
C VAL A 134 4.80 8.57 -6.14
N SER A 135 4.84 9.48 -5.20
CA SER A 135 4.40 10.88 -5.38
C SER A 135 5.21 11.83 -4.51
N ASP A 136 5.28 13.07 -4.91
CA ASP A 136 5.83 14.19 -4.12
C ASP A 136 4.76 14.92 -3.30
N GLN A 137 3.49 14.48 -3.36
CA GLN A 137 2.36 15.09 -2.64
C GLN A 137 1.43 14.04 -2.07
N THR A 138 1.15 14.14 -0.76
CA THR A 138 0.25 13.24 -0.03
C THR A 138 -1.16 13.19 -0.63
N VAL A 139 -1.69 14.35 -1.08
CA VAL A 139 -3.04 14.45 -1.64
C VAL A 139 -3.23 13.55 -2.88
N ARG A 140 -2.17 13.35 -3.65
CA ARG A 140 -2.20 12.48 -4.84
C ARG A 140 -2.32 11.01 -4.45
N LEU A 141 -1.59 10.58 -3.44
CA LEU A 141 -1.70 9.22 -2.88
C LEU A 141 -3.08 8.97 -2.26
N LEU A 142 -3.63 9.95 -1.55
CA LEU A 142 -5.00 9.90 -1.02
C LEU A 142 -6.04 9.76 -2.14
N TYR A 143 -5.89 10.52 -3.22
CA TYR A 143 -6.76 10.39 -4.37
C TYR A 143 -6.73 8.97 -4.96
N ARG A 144 -5.53 8.38 -5.12
CA ARG A 144 -5.39 6.99 -5.58
C ARG A 144 -6.04 6.00 -4.62
N MET A 145 -5.86 6.17 -3.32
CA MET A 145 -6.53 5.34 -2.31
C MET A 145 -8.05 5.40 -2.43
N LEU A 146 -8.61 6.61 -2.61
CA LEU A 146 -10.05 6.80 -2.78
C LEU A 146 -10.55 6.10 -4.04
N VAL A 147 -9.86 6.25 -5.17
CA VAL A 147 -10.23 5.63 -6.45
C VAL A 147 -10.19 4.10 -6.36
N LEU A 148 -9.15 3.54 -5.75
CA LEU A 148 -9.02 2.08 -5.59
C LEU A 148 -10.10 1.50 -4.67
N ASN A 149 -10.52 2.24 -3.65
CA ASN A 149 -11.50 1.76 -2.68
C ASN A 149 -12.96 2.01 -3.09
N THR A 150 -13.24 2.88 -4.06
CA THR A 150 -14.63 3.19 -4.49
C THR A 150 -15.34 2.03 -5.16
N GLY A 151 -14.61 1.07 -5.72
CA GLY A 151 -15.18 -0.14 -6.35
C GLY A 151 -15.47 -1.30 -5.39
N GLN A 152 -15.01 -1.24 -4.14
CA GLN A 152 -15.06 -2.39 -3.22
C GLN A 152 -16.15 -2.29 -2.13
N VAL A 153 -16.36 -1.12 -1.58
CA VAL A 153 -17.51 -0.75 -0.71
C VAL A 153 -17.62 0.77 -0.78
N PRO A 154 -18.83 1.34 -0.98
CA PRO A 154 -18.98 2.79 -1.01
C PRO A 154 -18.47 3.40 0.31
N TRP A 155 -17.41 4.17 0.25
CA TRP A 155 -17.10 5.07 1.33
C TRP A 155 -18.30 6.01 1.49
N ASN A 156 -18.82 6.15 2.69
CA ASN A 156 -19.79 7.19 2.97
C ASN A 156 -19.19 8.53 2.50
N THR A 157 -19.90 9.24 1.63
CA THR A 157 -19.46 10.51 1.02
C THR A 157 -18.96 11.51 2.08
N ARG A 158 -19.55 11.50 3.27
CA ARG A 158 -19.12 12.29 4.42
C ARG A 158 -17.68 11.97 4.82
N ARG A 159 -17.28 10.69 4.88
CA ARG A 159 -15.93 10.28 5.26
C ARG A 159 -14.90 10.58 4.16
N GLN A 160 -15.31 10.55 2.90
CA GLN A 160 -14.47 11.00 1.78
C GLN A 160 -14.15 12.50 1.89
N VAL A 161 -15.15 13.29 2.25
CA VAL A 161 -14.99 14.74 2.45
C VAL A 161 -14.15 15.03 3.70
N GLU A 162 -14.38 14.32 4.81
CA GLU A 162 -13.61 14.48 6.06
C GLU A 162 -12.10 14.24 5.82
N VAL A 163 -11.72 13.19 5.11
CA VAL A 163 -10.31 12.89 4.78
C VAL A 163 -9.67 14.00 3.94
N VAL A 164 -10.40 14.55 2.95
CA VAL A 164 -9.91 15.64 2.11
C VAL A 164 -9.81 16.96 2.88
N VAL A 165 -10.74 17.21 3.80
CA VAL A 165 -10.78 18.44 4.62
C VAL A 165 -9.69 18.42 5.69
N ASP A 166 -9.47 17.31 6.40
CA ASP A 166 -8.43 17.17 7.42
C ASP A 166 -7.02 17.39 6.85
N GLN A 167 -6.79 16.94 5.63
CA GLN A 167 -5.50 17.18 4.96
C GLN A 167 -5.30 18.65 4.59
N ARG A 168 -6.36 19.41 4.27
CA ARG A 168 -6.27 20.86 4.01
C ARG A 168 -5.98 21.68 5.26
N ILE A 169 -6.44 21.23 6.44
CA ILE A 169 -6.22 21.91 7.72
C ILE A 169 -4.77 21.75 8.20
N ARG A 170 -4.08 20.67 7.83
CA ARG A 170 -2.69 20.41 8.22
C ARG A 170 -1.65 21.13 7.35
N ILE A 171 -2.05 21.83 6.28
CA ILE A 171 -1.18 22.53 5.34
C ILE A 171 -1.08 24.05 5.68
N HIS A 172 -1.70 24.52 6.76
CA HIS A 172 -1.61 25.93 7.22
C HIS A 172 -1.00 26.05 8.60
#